data_dae28d51e8c6e4f4eca292f633d8ffa1
#
_entry.id   dae28d51e8c6e4f4eca292f633d8ffa1
#
_cell.length_a   1.000
_cell.length_b   1.000
_cell.length_c   1.000
_cell.angle_alpha   90.00
_cell.angle_beta   90.00
_cell.angle_gamma   90.00
#
_symmetry.space_group_name_H-M   'P 1'
#
loop_
_entity.id
_entity.type
_entity.pdbx_description
1 polymer ?
#
loop_
_entity_poly.entity_id
_entity_poly.type
_entity_poly.pdbx_seq_one_letter_code
_entity_poly.pdbx_strand_id
1 'polypeptide(L)'
;KRGCPAACIDLDNLDKLVPASFTEKADGVVTAAEVEQREGVSTEFARPQFTEQMRDEGWTILAPQMAPYHFELLVPIFKRAGYNVALLPSVDHGAVDAGLKYVNNDICYPSILVTGQIMEAVLSGKYDTDKLAVLITQTGGCRATNYISLIRKALKSVGLGHIPVIALSFKDLGEENPGFKVTPKMLYQAIYALQYGDLLMMCLYRTRPYEVEPGSANRLFQYWMDACKHQLERGVRQSEFRRTVRRIVEDFDALPLAGEGTKPRVGVVGEILVKFHPTANNQIVDVIEREGCEAVVPGLIEFFLFGIAGG
;
A
#
# COMPACT_ATOMS: atom_id res chain seq x y z
N LYS A 1 -40.13 -14.20 10.57
CA LYS A 1 -39.65 -14.84 9.34
C LYS A 1 -40.38 -14.22 8.15
N ARG A 2 -39.83 -13.17 7.54
CA ARG A 2 -40.25 -12.67 6.24
C ARG A 2 -39.06 -12.87 5.32
N GLY A 3 -39.16 -13.88 4.43
CA GLY A 3 -38.17 -14.11 3.39
C GLY A 3 -38.15 -12.97 2.40
N CYS A 4 -36.98 -12.41 2.17
CA CYS A 4 -36.73 -11.55 1.03
C CYS A 4 -36.72 -12.47 -0.21
N PRO A 5 -37.54 -12.27 -1.24
CA PRO A 5 -37.42 -13.02 -2.46
C PRO A 5 -36.12 -12.61 -3.14
N ALA A 6 -35.14 -13.51 -3.17
CA ALA A 6 -34.02 -13.38 -4.08
C ALA A 6 -34.57 -13.46 -5.50
N ALA A 7 -34.69 -12.34 -6.17
CA ALA A 7 -34.93 -12.33 -7.61
C ALA A 7 -33.64 -12.86 -8.26
N CYS A 8 -33.64 -14.12 -8.63
CA CYS A 8 -32.67 -14.68 -9.56
C CYS A 8 -32.87 -13.95 -10.90
N ILE A 9 -31.95 -13.09 -11.26
CA ILE A 9 -31.88 -12.52 -12.60
C ILE A 9 -31.41 -13.64 -13.50
N ASP A 10 -32.32 -14.14 -14.33
CA ASP A 10 -32.01 -15.12 -15.37
C ASP A 10 -31.20 -14.41 -16.47
N LEU A 11 -29.90 -14.68 -16.47
CA LEU A 11 -28.96 -14.07 -17.42
C LEU A 11 -29.21 -14.48 -18.89
N ASP A 12 -29.88 -15.61 -19.11
CA ASP A 12 -30.23 -16.12 -20.44
C ASP A 12 -31.41 -15.37 -21.05
N ASN A 13 -32.12 -14.51 -20.33
CA ASN A 13 -33.26 -13.73 -20.75
C ASN A 13 -33.05 -12.20 -20.56
N LEU A 14 -31.81 -11.75 -20.53
CA LEU A 14 -31.50 -10.31 -20.39
C LEU A 14 -32.14 -9.46 -21.49
N ASP A 15 -32.24 -10.01 -22.70
CA ASP A 15 -32.83 -9.33 -23.88
C ASP A 15 -34.30 -8.99 -23.69
N LYS A 16 -35.01 -9.72 -22.81
CA LYS A 16 -36.44 -9.46 -22.51
C LYS A 16 -36.64 -8.40 -21.41
N LEU A 17 -35.58 -8.03 -20.68
CA LEU A 17 -35.62 -7.05 -19.61
C LEU A 17 -35.22 -5.64 -20.08
N VAL A 18 -34.64 -5.55 -21.28
CA VAL A 18 -34.25 -4.26 -21.87
C VAL A 18 -35.42 -3.75 -22.72
N PRO A 19 -35.99 -2.57 -22.41
CA PRO A 19 -37.02 -1.98 -23.25
C PRO A 19 -36.57 -1.88 -24.70
N ALA A 20 -37.47 -2.17 -25.66
CA ALA A 20 -37.18 -2.12 -27.09
C ALA A 20 -36.59 -0.77 -27.56
N SER A 21 -36.86 0.31 -26.82
CA SER A 21 -36.28 1.64 -27.03
C SER A 21 -34.77 1.73 -26.77
N PHE A 22 -34.17 0.74 -26.08
CA PHE A 22 -32.72 0.65 -25.86
C PHE A 22 -31.99 -0.16 -26.94
N THR A 23 -32.72 -0.89 -27.80
CA THR A 23 -32.16 -1.70 -28.87
C THR A 23 -32.15 -0.94 -30.21
N GLU A 24 -32.82 0.22 -30.33
CA GLU A 24 -32.61 1.12 -31.44
C GLU A 24 -31.18 1.67 -31.34
N LYS A 25 -30.37 1.37 -32.37
CA LYS A 25 -29.04 1.92 -32.53
C LYS A 25 -29.15 3.45 -32.43
N ALA A 26 -28.64 4.01 -31.33
CA ALA A 26 -28.36 5.43 -31.28
C ALA A 26 -27.37 5.71 -32.44
N ASP A 27 -27.80 6.45 -33.44
CA ASP A 27 -26.94 6.92 -34.53
C ASP A 27 -25.73 7.61 -33.86
N GLY A 28 -24.55 7.00 -33.99
CA GLY A 28 -23.31 7.52 -33.40
C GLY A 28 -22.62 6.61 -32.36
N VAL A 29 -23.18 5.46 -31.99
CA VAL A 29 -22.44 4.48 -31.15
C VAL A 29 -21.44 3.74 -32.02
N VAL A 30 -20.18 4.09 -31.92
CA VAL A 30 -19.07 3.45 -32.62
C VAL A 30 -18.75 2.16 -31.90
N THR A 31 -18.83 1.02 -32.57
CA THR A 31 -18.45 -0.27 -32.03
C THR A 31 -16.92 -0.38 -31.84
N ALA A 32 -16.46 -1.26 -30.93
CA ALA A 32 -15.02 -1.47 -30.72
C ALA A 32 -14.30 -1.82 -32.06
N ALA A 33 -14.94 -2.59 -32.95
CA ALA A 33 -14.40 -2.94 -34.25
C ALA A 33 -14.30 -1.72 -35.21
N GLU A 34 -15.22 -0.75 -35.12
CA GLU A 34 -15.18 0.49 -35.90
C GLU A 34 -14.15 1.47 -35.37
N VAL A 35 -13.79 1.40 -34.08
CA VAL A 35 -12.70 2.17 -33.49
C VAL A 35 -11.34 1.66 -33.97
N GLU A 36 -11.19 0.34 -34.13
CA GLU A 36 -9.96 -0.28 -34.67
C GLU A 36 -9.72 0.04 -36.16
N GLN A 37 -10.79 0.31 -36.94
CA GLN A 37 -10.69 0.64 -38.35
C GLN A 37 -10.43 2.11 -38.65
N ARG A 38 -10.44 3.01 -37.66
CA ARG A 38 -10.02 4.41 -37.88
C ARG A 38 -8.50 4.45 -37.92
N GLU A 39 -7.98 4.43 -39.16
CA GLU A 39 -6.55 4.60 -39.44
C GLU A 39 -5.97 5.81 -38.67
N GLY A 40 -4.99 5.57 -37.82
CA GLY A 40 -4.19 6.60 -37.17
C GLY A 40 -4.47 6.84 -35.68
N VAL A 41 -5.43 6.15 -35.04
CA VAL A 41 -5.53 6.13 -33.58
C VAL A 41 -4.94 4.83 -33.10
N SER A 42 -3.63 4.81 -32.84
CA SER A 42 -3.04 3.71 -32.07
C SER A 42 -3.72 3.69 -30.70
N THR A 43 -4.56 2.71 -30.45
CA THR A 43 -5.16 2.42 -29.15
C THR A 43 -4.13 1.86 -28.17
N GLU A 44 -2.93 1.58 -28.62
CA GLU A 44 -1.78 1.34 -27.76
C GLU A 44 -1.39 2.66 -27.09
N PHE A 45 -2.01 2.91 -25.94
CA PHE A 45 -1.46 3.89 -25.02
C PHE A 45 -0.06 3.41 -24.66
N ALA A 46 0.96 4.04 -25.26
CA ALA A 46 2.34 3.80 -24.91
C ALA A 46 2.45 3.92 -23.39
N ARG A 47 2.66 2.79 -22.72
CA ARG A 47 2.82 2.73 -21.28
C ARG A 47 4.30 2.98 -21.01
N PRO A 48 4.68 4.14 -20.44
CA PRO A 48 6.08 4.39 -20.13
C PRO A 48 6.56 3.29 -19.16
N GLN A 49 7.69 2.68 -19.51
CA GLN A 49 8.30 1.60 -18.75
C GLN A 49 9.50 2.14 -17.98
N PHE A 50 9.71 1.64 -16.76
CA PHE A 50 10.93 1.92 -16.02
C PHE A 50 12.06 1.05 -16.57
N THR A 51 13.06 1.67 -17.18
CA THR A 51 14.16 1.01 -17.89
C THR A 51 15.37 0.80 -17.00
N GLU A 52 16.31 -0.07 -17.43
CA GLU A 52 17.60 -0.27 -16.76
C GLU A 52 18.42 1.03 -16.73
N GLN A 53 18.37 1.83 -17.79
CA GLN A 53 19.01 3.14 -17.85
C GLN A 53 18.49 4.09 -16.76
N MET A 54 17.16 4.18 -16.58
CA MET A 54 16.55 5.02 -15.54
C MET A 54 17.01 4.59 -14.14
N ARG A 55 17.14 3.28 -13.89
CA ARG A 55 17.70 2.75 -12.65
C ARG A 55 19.15 3.19 -12.46
N ASP A 56 19.98 3.02 -13.47
CA ASP A 56 21.42 3.30 -13.41
C ASP A 56 21.70 4.81 -13.29
N GLU A 57 20.81 5.65 -13.82
CA GLU A 57 20.80 7.11 -13.63
C GLU A 57 20.26 7.54 -12.26
N GLY A 58 19.79 6.60 -11.43
CA GLY A 58 19.32 6.87 -10.07
C GLY A 58 17.98 7.59 -9.98
N TRP A 59 17.08 7.35 -10.93
CA TRP A 59 15.73 7.94 -10.90
C TRP A 59 15.05 7.69 -9.57
N THR A 60 14.33 8.69 -9.08
CA THR A 60 13.58 8.59 -7.84
C THR A 60 12.28 7.83 -8.05
N ILE A 61 12.06 6.79 -7.25
CA ILE A 61 10.85 5.97 -7.28
C ILE A 61 9.98 6.35 -6.08
N LEU A 62 8.87 7.03 -6.32
CA LEU A 62 7.90 7.37 -5.27
C LEU A 62 7.08 6.15 -4.88
N ALA A 63 7.04 5.83 -3.60
CA ALA A 63 6.20 4.77 -3.05
C ALA A 63 5.19 5.38 -2.06
N PRO A 64 3.87 5.21 -2.27
CA PRO A 64 2.89 5.71 -1.33
C PRO A 64 2.95 4.94 -0.02
N GLN A 65 2.69 5.63 1.07
CA GLN A 65 2.64 5.04 2.40
C GLN A 65 1.34 4.25 2.58
N MET A 66 1.44 2.99 3.00
CA MET A 66 0.28 2.14 3.26
C MET A 66 0.31 1.54 4.67
N ALA A 67 1.50 1.16 5.15
CA ALA A 67 1.74 0.62 6.49
C ALA A 67 3.07 1.20 7.01
N PRO A 68 3.05 2.29 7.79
CA PRO A 68 4.23 3.09 8.09
C PRO A 68 5.43 2.28 8.56
N TYR A 69 5.27 1.50 9.60
CA TYR A 69 6.38 0.75 10.20
C TYR A 69 7.00 -0.28 9.25
N HIS A 70 6.15 -0.97 8.49
CA HIS A 70 6.60 -2.01 7.56
C HIS A 70 7.27 -1.41 6.33
N PHE A 71 6.67 -0.37 5.75
CA PHE A 71 7.20 0.25 4.53
C PHE A 71 8.54 0.94 4.77
N GLU A 72 8.72 1.57 5.95
CA GLU A 72 10.02 2.10 6.33
C GLU A 72 11.13 1.05 6.40
N LEU A 73 10.79 -0.18 6.84
CA LEU A 73 11.74 -1.30 6.89
C LEU A 73 11.99 -1.93 5.51
N LEU A 74 11.10 -1.72 4.53
CA LEU A 74 11.31 -2.20 3.16
C LEU A 74 12.27 -1.30 2.36
N VAL A 75 12.29 0.02 2.62
CA VAL A 75 13.13 0.99 1.90
C VAL A 75 14.61 0.59 1.85
N PRO A 76 15.27 0.17 2.96
CA PRO A 76 16.67 -0.26 2.94
C PRO A 76 16.97 -1.39 1.96
N ILE A 77 15.99 -2.30 1.75
CA ILE A 77 16.13 -3.44 0.85
C ILE A 77 16.21 -2.98 -0.60
N PHE A 78 15.34 -2.04 -0.99
CA PHE A 78 15.35 -1.43 -2.32
C PHE A 78 16.63 -0.64 -2.56
N LYS A 79 17.04 0.18 -1.59
CA LYS A 79 18.30 0.94 -1.65
C LYS A 79 19.51 0.03 -1.85
N ARG A 80 19.58 -1.08 -1.13
CA ARG A 80 20.63 -2.09 -1.30
C ARG A 80 20.62 -2.75 -2.68
N ALA A 81 19.45 -2.85 -3.31
CA ALA A 81 19.29 -3.38 -4.67
C ALA A 81 19.59 -2.33 -5.76
N GLY A 82 20.00 -1.12 -5.40
CA GLY A 82 20.32 -0.03 -6.31
C GLY A 82 19.14 0.83 -6.73
N TYR A 83 18.00 0.75 -6.02
CA TYR A 83 16.83 1.59 -6.30
C TYR A 83 16.77 2.78 -5.35
N ASN A 84 16.55 3.96 -5.89
CA ASN A 84 16.34 5.19 -5.12
C ASN A 84 14.84 5.35 -4.80
N VAL A 85 14.36 4.64 -3.78
CA VAL A 85 12.96 4.69 -3.36
C VAL A 85 12.74 5.77 -2.32
N ALA A 86 11.83 6.70 -2.60
CA ALA A 86 11.33 7.70 -1.68
C ALA A 86 9.93 7.29 -1.19
N LEU A 87 9.84 6.94 0.09
CA LEU A 87 8.57 6.65 0.74
C LEU A 87 7.84 7.95 1.03
N LEU A 88 6.61 8.08 0.55
CA LEU A 88 5.81 9.27 0.76
C LEU A 88 5.31 9.33 2.22
N PRO A 89 5.30 10.52 2.83
CA PRO A 89 4.82 10.65 4.20
C PRO A 89 3.31 10.45 4.27
N SER A 90 2.86 9.88 5.40
CA SER A 90 1.45 9.75 5.76
C SER A 90 1.11 10.83 6.77
N VAL A 91 0.79 12.05 6.33
CA VAL A 91 0.80 13.20 7.23
C VAL A 91 -0.56 13.79 7.53
N ASP A 92 -1.48 13.91 6.58
CA ASP A 92 -2.76 14.59 6.79
C ASP A 92 -3.84 14.21 5.77
N HIS A 93 -4.97 14.90 5.84
CA HIS A 93 -6.08 14.74 4.89
C HIS A 93 -5.82 15.37 3.52
N GLY A 94 -4.71 16.09 3.30
CA GLY A 94 -4.36 16.70 2.02
C GLY A 94 -4.27 15.69 0.89
N ALA A 95 -3.76 14.49 1.17
CA ALA A 95 -3.74 13.40 0.21
C ALA A 95 -5.14 12.95 -0.22
N VAL A 96 -6.15 12.99 0.68
CA VAL A 96 -7.55 12.67 0.33
C VAL A 96 -8.10 13.75 -0.60
N ASP A 97 -7.91 15.02 -0.25
CA ASP A 97 -8.39 16.15 -1.05
C ASP A 97 -7.72 16.18 -2.44
N ALA A 98 -6.41 15.89 -2.49
CA ALA A 98 -5.69 15.74 -3.75
C ALA A 98 -6.25 14.56 -4.56
N GLY A 99 -6.48 13.40 -3.93
CA GLY A 99 -7.01 12.22 -4.58
C GLY A 99 -8.39 12.45 -5.21
N LEU A 100 -9.29 13.10 -4.49
CA LEU A 100 -10.66 13.42 -4.97
C LEU A 100 -10.69 14.32 -6.21
N LYS A 101 -9.61 15.05 -6.51
CA LYS A 101 -9.49 15.85 -7.73
C LYS A 101 -9.22 15.01 -8.98
N TYR A 102 -8.61 13.82 -8.81
CA TYR A 102 -8.09 13.03 -9.94
C TYR A 102 -8.77 11.68 -10.10
N VAL A 103 -9.44 11.16 -9.08
CA VAL A 103 -10.20 9.92 -9.14
C VAL A 103 -11.66 10.16 -8.77
N ASN A 104 -12.53 9.28 -9.29
CA ASN A 104 -13.94 9.34 -8.97
C ASN A 104 -14.16 9.03 -7.47
N ASN A 105 -15.05 9.75 -6.80
CA ASN A 105 -15.43 9.56 -5.40
C ASN A 105 -16.15 8.21 -5.13
N ASP A 106 -16.67 7.56 -6.19
CA ASP A 106 -17.28 6.23 -6.09
C ASP A 106 -16.24 5.09 -5.96
N ILE A 107 -14.95 5.42 -6.09
CA ILE A 107 -13.88 4.44 -5.93
C ILE A 107 -13.59 4.17 -4.45
N CYS A 108 -12.96 3.02 -4.16
CA CYS A 108 -12.60 2.71 -2.78
C CYS A 108 -11.64 3.76 -2.18
N TYR A 109 -11.84 4.05 -0.90
CA TYR A 109 -11.06 5.05 -0.16
C TYR A 109 -9.53 4.86 -0.26
N PRO A 110 -8.95 3.62 -0.17
CA PRO A 110 -7.53 3.40 -0.40
C PRO A 110 -7.03 3.90 -1.74
N SER A 111 -7.81 3.77 -2.82
CA SER A 111 -7.43 4.28 -4.14
C SER A 111 -7.34 5.80 -4.18
N ILE A 112 -8.28 6.48 -3.52
CA ILE A 112 -8.28 7.93 -3.39
C ILE A 112 -7.03 8.38 -2.65
N LEU A 113 -6.75 7.76 -1.50
CA LEU A 113 -5.61 8.12 -0.66
C LEU A 113 -4.26 7.89 -1.35
N VAL A 114 -4.07 6.72 -1.94
CA VAL A 114 -2.81 6.36 -2.64
C VAL A 114 -2.58 7.27 -3.84
N THR A 115 -3.60 7.49 -4.67
CA THR A 115 -3.49 8.41 -5.81
C THR A 115 -3.21 9.83 -5.34
N GLY A 116 -3.87 10.25 -4.27
CA GLY A 116 -3.65 11.58 -3.69
C GLY A 116 -2.25 11.80 -3.16
N GLN A 117 -1.68 10.86 -2.41
CA GLN A 117 -0.28 10.94 -1.95
C GLN A 117 0.69 11.12 -3.12
N ILE A 118 0.49 10.34 -4.20
CA ILE A 118 1.33 10.43 -5.38
C ILE A 118 1.17 11.79 -6.06
N MET A 119 -0.07 12.24 -6.28
CA MET A 119 -0.34 13.50 -6.96
C MET A 119 0.13 14.70 -6.17
N GLU A 120 -0.04 14.70 -4.85
CA GLU A 120 0.50 15.73 -3.96
C GLU A 120 2.02 15.80 -4.05
N ALA A 121 2.70 14.66 -3.99
CA ALA A 121 4.16 14.60 -4.09
C ALA A 121 4.67 15.08 -5.45
N VAL A 122 4.08 14.61 -6.53
CA VAL A 122 4.47 14.98 -7.91
C VAL A 122 4.25 16.46 -8.20
N LEU A 123 3.17 17.05 -7.67
CA LEU A 123 2.83 18.46 -7.86
C LEU A 123 3.48 19.40 -6.84
N SER A 124 4.17 18.86 -5.83
CA SER A 124 4.81 19.65 -4.76
C SER A 124 6.02 20.47 -5.22
N GLY A 125 6.58 20.18 -6.40
CA GLY A 125 7.83 20.76 -6.86
C GLY A 125 9.10 20.26 -6.14
N LYS A 126 8.97 19.29 -5.22
CA LYS A 126 10.10 18.70 -4.47
C LYS A 126 10.90 17.68 -5.27
N TYR A 127 10.30 17.12 -6.31
CA TYR A 127 10.88 16.06 -7.11
C TYR A 127 11.04 16.50 -8.56
N ASP A 128 12.13 16.10 -9.19
CA ASP A 128 12.36 16.29 -10.63
C ASP A 128 11.46 15.32 -11.40
N THR A 129 10.41 15.84 -12.02
CA THR A 129 9.41 15.06 -12.75
C THR A 129 9.97 14.36 -13.96
N ASP A 130 11.11 14.81 -14.51
CA ASP A 130 11.78 14.18 -15.66
C ASP A 130 12.63 12.96 -15.24
N LYS A 131 12.91 12.81 -13.94
CA LYS A 131 13.65 11.68 -13.36
C LYS A 131 12.87 10.96 -12.26
N LEU A 132 11.59 10.77 -12.50
CA LEU A 132 10.64 10.23 -11.52
C LEU A 132 9.96 8.97 -12.05
N ALA A 133 9.73 8.02 -11.16
CA ALA A 133 8.86 6.87 -11.36
C ALA A 133 7.97 6.67 -10.14
N VAL A 134 6.90 5.92 -10.28
CA VAL A 134 5.97 5.58 -9.19
C VAL A 134 5.96 4.08 -8.98
N LEU A 135 6.01 3.63 -7.72
CA LEU A 135 5.89 2.23 -7.32
C LEU A 135 4.57 2.03 -6.58
N ILE A 136 3.79 1.05 -7.00
CA ILE A 136 2.55 0.67 -6.31
C ILE A 136 2.48 -0.85 -6.11
N THR A 137 2.07 -1.28 -4.93
CA THR A 137 1.80 -2.70 -4.66
C THR A 137 0.40 -3.07 -5.15
N GLN A 138 0.30 -4.22 -5.82
CA GLN A 138 -0.95 -4.76 -6.33
C GLN A 138 -1.14 -6.19 -5.82
N THR A 139 -2.15 -6.41 -4.99
CA THR A 139 -2.37 -7.72 -4.35
C THR A 139 -3.11 -8.73 -5.25
N GLY A 140 -3.66 -8.29 -6.38
CA GLY A 140 -4.29 -9.18 -7.38
C GLY A 140 -5.65 -9.76 -7.01
N GLY A 141 -6.06 -9.71 -5.76
CA GLY A 141 -7.33 -10.28 -5.26
C GLY A 141 -8.47 -9.29 -5.07
N CYS A 142 -8.21 -8.01 -5.19
CA CYS A 142 -9.18 -6.95 -4.97
C CYS A 142 -9.58 -6.28 -6.29
N ARG A 143 -10.77 -5.69 -6.35
CA ARG A 143 -11.17 -4.74 -7.42
C ARG A 143 -10.21 -3.54 -7.51
N ALA A 144 -9.38 -3.33 -6.52
CA ALA A 144 -8.25 -2.39 -6.48
C ALA A 144 -7.12 -2.69 -7.49
N THR A 145 -7.25 -3.67 -8.35
CA THR A 145 -6.35 -3.88 -9.51
C THR A 145 -6.27 -2.65 -10.42
N ASN A 146 -7.14 -1.68 -10.23
CA ASN A 146 -7.20 -0.45 -10.99
C ASN A 146 -6.29 0.68 -10.48
N TYR A 147 -5.54 0.52 -9.38
CA TYR A 147 -4.65 1.59 -8.89
C TYR A 147 -3.71 2.12 -9.97
N ILE A 148 -3.10 1.23 -10.74
CA ILE A 148 -2.18 1.59 -11.81
C ILE A 148 -2.87 2.47 -12.86
N SER A 149 -4.05 2.05 -13.31
CA SER A 149 -4.83 2.77 -14.30
C SER A 149 -5.26 4.16 -13.82
N LEU A 150 -5.64 4.25 -12.54
CA LEU A 150 -6.04 5.51 -11.90
C LEU A 150 -4.85 6.46 -11.76
N ILE A 151 -3.72 5.97 -11.28
CA ILE A 151 -2.48 6.76 -11.17
C ILE A 151 -2.02 7.24 -12.55
N ARG A 152 -1.98 6.35 -13.56
CA ARG A 152 -1.63 6.73 -14.94
C ARG A 152 -2.58 7.80 -15.51
N LYS A 153 -3.90 7.65 -15.27
CA LYS A 153 -4.89 8.63 -15.66
C LYS A 153 -4.69 9.98 -14.97
N ALA A 154 -4.43 9.96 -13.67
CA ALA A 154 -4.16 11.16 -12.88
C ALA A 154 -2.90 11.88 -13.38
N LEU A 155 -1.78 11.18 -13.56
CA LEU A 155 -0.55 11.74 -14.10
C LEU A 155 -0.75 12.33 -15.50
N LYS A 156 -1.47 11.63 -16.38
CA LYS A 156 -1.79 12.12 -17.73
C LYS A 156 -2.61 13.39 -17.69
N SER A 157 -3.56 13.54 -16.78
CA SER A 157 -4.44 14.72 -16.68
C SER A 157 -3.69 16.02 -16.35
N VAL A 158 -2.49 15.91 -15.79
CA VAL A 158 -1.60 17.05 -15.45
C VAL A 158 -0.39 17.16 -16.39
N GLY A 159 -0.39 16.44 -17.53
CA GLY A 159 0.70 16.49 -18.49
C GLY A 159 1.93 15.63 -18.16
N LEU A 160 1.87 14.82 -17.09
CA LEU A 160 2.97 13.99 -16.59
C LEU A 160 2.81 12.50 -16.95
N GLY A 161 2.13 12.22 -18.05
CA GLY A 161 1.90 10.85 -18.52
C GLY A 161 3.17 10.08 -18.94
N HIS A 162 4.33 10.73 -19.00
CA HIS A 162 5.63 10.11 -19.27
C HIS A 162 6.24 9.39 -18.03
N ILE A 163 5.73 9.65 -16.83
CA ILE A 163 6.22 9.04 -15.60
C ILE A 163 5.84 7.55 -15.57
N PRO A 164 6.83 6.62 -15.48
CA PRO A 164 6.55 5.19 -15.37
C PRO A 164 5.85 4.83 -14.05
N VAL A 165 4.87 3.93 -14.13
CA VAL A 165 4.19 3.37 -12.96
C VAL A 165 4.52 1.89 -12.88
N ILE A 166 5.32 1.54 -11.87
CA ILE A 166 5.80 0.18 -11.58
C ILE A 166 4.78 -0.51 -10.67
N ALA A 167 4.24 -1.63 -11.12
CA ALA A 167 3.36 -2.47 -10.32
C ALA A 167 4.12 -3.62 -9.68
N LEU A 168 4.08 -3.71 -8.36
CA LEU A 168 4.52 -4.91 -7.64
C LEU A 168 3.34 -5.87 -7.52
N SER A 169 3.25 -6.83 -8.43
CA SER A 169 2.29 -7.94 -8.36
C SER A 169 3.04 -9.25 -8.13
N PHE A 170 2.46 -10.16 -7.36
CA PHE A 170 2.99 -11.51 -7.22
C PHE A 170 2.93 -12.33 -8.53
N LYS A 171 2.08 -11.93 -9.48
CA LYS A 171 1.91 -12.60 -10.77
C LYS A 171 2.85 -12.07 -11.85
N ASP A 172 3.20 -10.77 -11.79
CA ASP A 172 3.94 -10.08 -12.86
C ASP A 172 5.18 -9.38 -12.27
N LEU A 173 6.09 -10.15 -11.66
CA LEU A 173 7.32 -9.63 -11.06
C LEU A 173 8.33 -9.23 -12.15
N GLY A 174 8.02 -8.20 -12.93
CA GLY A 174 9.02 -7.51 -13.75
C GLY A 174 8.86 -7.56 -15.26
N GLU A 175 7.84 -8.19 -15.83
CA GLU A 175 7.67 -8.26 -17.29
C GLU A 175 7.37 -6.88 -17.91
N GLU A 176 6.60 -6.02 -17.24
CA GLU A 176 6.26 -4.68 -17.75
C GLU A 176 7.35 -3.62 -17.54
N ASN A 177 8.31 -3.82 -16.62
CA ASN A 177 9.31 -2.82 -16.24
C ASN A 177 10.71 -3.42 -16.17
N PRO A 178 11.46 -3.48 -17.28
CA PRO A 178 12.74 -4.17 -17.35
C PRO A 178 13.80 -3.63 -16.39
N GLY A 179 13.70 -2.36 -15.98
CA GLY A 179 14.60 -1.73 -15.00
C GLY A 179 14.31 -2.09 -13.55
N PHE A 180 13.14 -2.67 -13.24
CA PHE A 180 12.76 -3.01 -11.88
C PHE A 180 12.58 -4.53 -11.72
N LYS A 181 13.53 -5.16 -11.04
CA LYS A 181 13.56 -6.61 -10.83
C LYS A 181 13.56 -6.95 -9.34
N VAL A 182 12.60 -7.75 -8.91
CA VAL A 182 12.58 -8.30 -7.55
C VAL A 182 13.33 -9.61 -7.54
N THR A 183 14.46 -9.64 -6.84
CA THR A 183 15.28 -10.86 -6.72
C THR A 183 14.78 -11.74 -5.56
N PRO A 184 15.03 -13.07 -5.58
CA PRO A 184 14.73 -13.95 -4.44
C PRO A 184 15.38 -13.49 -3.14
N LYS A 185 16.56 -12.86 -3.22
CA LYS A 185 17.25 -12.28 -2.07
C LYS A 185 16.49 -11.08 -1.49
N MET A 186 15.94 -10.21 -2.34
CA MET A 186 15.10 -9.10 -1.89
C MET A 186 13.83 -9.62 -1.22
N LEU A 187 13.17 -10.61 -1.82
CA LEU A 187 11.96 -11.21 -1.27
C LEU A 187 12.22 -11.81 0.12
N TYR A 188 13.32 -12.55 0.27
CA TYR A 188 13.72 -13.12 1.56
C TYR A 188 13.96 -12.04 2.63
N GLN A 189 14.62 -10.94 2.27
CA GLN A 189 14.82 -9.81 3.19
C GLN A 189 13.51 -9.06 3.49
N ALA A 190 12.60 -8.97 2.52
CA ALA A 190 11.28 -8.36 2.71
C ALA A 190 10.45 -9.13 3.75
N ILE A 191 10.53 -10.46 3.76
CA ILE A 191 9.88 -11.27 4.80
C ILE A 191 10.41 -10.90 6.20
N TYR A 192 11.72 -10.71 6.38
CA TYR A 192 12.28 -10.27 7.64
C TYR A 192 11.84 -8.85 8.01
N ALA A 193 11.80 -7.93 7.05
CA ALA A 193 11.32 -6.57 7.27
C ALA A 193 9.87 -6.55 7.76
N LEU A 194 9.00 -7.33 7.13
CA LEU A 194 7.59 -7.45 7.54
C LEU A 194 7.47 -8.06 8.95
N GLN A 195 8.26 -9.10 9.27
CA GLN A 195 8.27 -9.70 10.61
C GLN A 195 8.79 -8.74 11.69
N TYR A 196 9.81 -7.93 11.39
CA TYR A 196 10.27 -6.88 12.29
C TYR A 196 9.18 -5.83 12.51
N GLY A 197 8.49 -5.41 11.43
CA GLY A 197 7.40 -4.44 11.51
C GLY A 197 6.25 -4.94 12.38
N ASP A 198 5.80 -6.17 12.17
CA ASP A 198 4.74 -6.79 12.98
C ASP A 198 5.16 -6.91 14.45
N LEU A 199 6.37 -7.41 14.71
CA LEU A 199 6.88 -7.56 16.08
C LEU A 199 6.97 -6.23 16.81
N LEU A 200 7.58 -5.22 16.19
CA LEU A 200 7.77 -3.90 16.80
C LEU A 200 6.42 -3.21 17.04
N MET A 201 5.49 -3.30 16.10
CA MET A 201 4.13 -2.79 16.27
C MET A 201 3.42 -3.46 17.43
N MET A 202 3.48 -4.80 17.52
CA MET A 202 2.86 -5.56 18.60
C MET A 202 3.48 -5.22 19.95
N CYS A 203 4.80 -5.16 20.06
CA CYS A 203 5.50 -4.78 21.28
C CYS A 203 5.10 -3.36 21.73
N LEU A 204 5.10 -2.40 20.80
CA LEU A 204 4.71 -1.02 21.08
C LEU A 204 3.29 -0.93 21.64
N TYR A 205 2.30 -1.49 20.95
CA TYR A 205 0.89 -1.35 21.32
C TYR A 205 0.53 -2.13 22.61
N ARG A 206 1.27 -3.19 22.93
CA ARG A 206 1.12 -3.93 24.21
C ARG A 206 1.81 -3.27 25.40
N THR A 207 2.82 -2.43 25.17
CA THR A 207 3.64 -1.84 26.22
C THR A 207 3.25 -0.38 26.51
N ARG A 208 3.06 0.42 25.45
CA ARG A 208 2.79 1.86 25.56
C ARG A 208 1.61 2.22 26.47
N PRO A 209 0.46 1.52 26.44
CA PRO A 209 -0.64 1.83 27.35
C PRO A 209 -0.32 1.66 28.83
N TYR A 210 0.73 0.92 29.18
CA TYR A 210 1.10 0.56 30.54
C TYR A 210 2.42 1.20 30.99
N GLU A 211 3.13 1.96 30.16
CA GLU A 211 4.42 2.54 30.49
C GLU A 211 4.34 3.47 31.72
N VAL A 212 5.32 3.34 32.64
CA VAL A 212 5.45 4.22 33.81
C VAL A 212 5.96 5.59 33.41
N GLU A 213 6.98 5.61 32.55
CA GLU A 213 7.56 6.83 32.00
C GLU A 213 6.97 7.11 30.63
N PRO A 214 6.16 8.16 30.46
CA PRO A 214 5.54 8.49 29.19
C PRO A 214 6.55 8.60 28.03
N GLY A 215 6.32 7.89 26.95
CA GLY A 215 7.15 7.88 25.76
C GLY A 215 8.34 6.92 25.81
N SER A 216 8.54 6.16 26.88
CA SER A 216 9.62 5.16 26.98
C SER A 216 9.45 4.05 25.92
N ALA A 217 8.24 3.57 25.72
CA ALA A 217 7.93 2.57 24.69
C ALA A 217 8.18 3.12 23.27
N ASN A 218 7.82 4.37 23.00
CA ASN A 218 8.07 5.00 21.70
C ASN A 218 9.58 5.20 21.44
N ARG A 219 10.37 5.58 22.45
CA ARG A 219 11.83 5.71 22.30
C ARG A 219 12.49 4.35 22.02
N LEU A 220 12.06 3.31 22.72
CA LEU A 220 12.57 1.96 22.49
C LEU A 220 12.17 1.43 21.11
N PHE A 221 10.93 1.68 20.71
CA PHE A 221 10.44 1.35 19.36
C PHE A 221 11.30 2.02 18.28
N GLN A 222 11.56 3.33 18.40
CA GLN A 222 12.37 4.05 17.42
C GLN A 222 13.81 3.52 17.36
N TYR A 223 14.41 3.25 18.52
CA TYR A 223 15.74 2.63 18.60
C TYR A 223 15.80 1.32 17.81
N TRP A 224 14.81 0.43 18.01
CA TRP A 224 14.77 -0.84 17.29
C TRP A 224 14.39 -0.71 15.82
N MET A 225 13.54 0.24 15.45
CA MET A 225 13.26 0.56 14.06
C MET A 225 14.56 0.93 13.31
N ASP A 226 15.37 1.81 13.89
CA ASP A 226 16.63 2.23 13.28
C ASP A 226 17.66 1.08 13.23
N ALA A 227 17.76 0.30 14.30
CA ALA A 227 18.63 -0.88 14.33
C ALA A 227 18.25 -1.91 13.28
N CYS A 228 16.95 -2.19 13.08
CA CYS A 228 16.46 -3.10 12.06
C CYS A 228 16.70 -2.54 10.65
N LYS A 229 16.50 -1.23 10.41
CA LYS A 229 16.82 -0.59 9.13
C LYS A 229 18.30 -0.78 8.78
N HIS A 230 19.21 -0.51 9.71
CA HIS A 230 20.65 -0.72 9.49
C HIS A 230 21.03 -2.17 9.23
N GLN A 231 20.36 -3.13 9.86
CA GLN A 231 20.56 -4.54 9.56
C GLN A 231 20.11 -4.89 8.14
N LEU A 232 18.93 -4.43 7.73
CA LEU A 232 18.38 -4.67 6.40
C LEU A 232 19.21 -4.03 5.29
N GLU A 233 19.81 -2.88 5.52
CA GLU A 233 20.77 -2.25 4.59
C GLU A 233 21.98 -3.15 4.29
N ARG A 234 22.50 -3.86 5.29
CA ARG A 234 23.61 -4.80 5.13
C ARG A 234 23.14 -6.17 4.65
N GLY A 235 21.89 -6.50 4.87
CA GLY A 235 21.27 -7.79 4.67
C GLY A 235 21.42 -8.71 5.87
N VAL A 236 20.28 -9.14 6.37
CA VAL A 236 20.12 -9.92 7.58
C VAL A 236 20.33 -11.41 7.30
N ARG A 237 21.11 -12.09 8.15
CA ARG A 237 21.20 -13.55 8.19
C ARG A 237 20.17 -14.10 9.18
N GLN A 238 19.71 -15.32 8.97
CA GLN A 238 18.70 -15.95 9.84
C GLN A 238 19.11 -16.00 11.34
N SER A 239 20.37 -16.27 11.63
CA SER A 239 20.86 -16.29 13.02
C SER A 239 20.85 -14.90 13.66
N GLU A 240 21.18 -13.86 12.90
CA GLU A 240 21.13 -12.47 13.33
C GLU A 240 19.67 -12.06 13.55
N PHE A 241 18.78 -12.36 12.60
CA PHE A 241 17.34 -12.11 12.74
C PHE A 241 16.78 -12.70 14.04
N ARG A 242 16.99 -14.00 14.29
CA ARG A 242 16.51 -14.66 15.49
C ARG A 242 17.03 -14.03 16.79
N ARG A 243 18.29 -13.59 16.77
CA ARG A 243 18.90 -12.90 17.93
C ARG A 243 18.26 -11.54 18.17
N THR A 244 18.05 -10.79 17.09
CA THR A 244 17.42 -9.45 17.15
C THR A 244 15.99 -9.54 17.64
N VAL A 245 15.19 -10.46 17.10
CA VAL A 245 13.81 -10.73 17.56
C VAL A 245 13.78 -11.00 19.07
N ARG A 246 14.67 -11.86 19.58
CA ARG A 246 14.73 -12.15 21.02
C ARG A 246 15.06 -10.90 21.83
N ARG A 247 16.04 -10.12 21.41
CA ARG A 247 16.44 -8.88 22.10
C ARG A 247 15.33 -7.84 22.11
N ILE A 248 14.62 -7.66 21.00
CA ILE A 248 13.46 -6.76 20.95
C ILE A 248 12.46 -7.14 22.04
N VAL A 249 12.10 -8.42 22.14
CA VAL A 249 11.14 -8.89 23.17
C VAL A 249 11.71 -8.66 24.57
N GLU A 250 12.96 -9.04 24.82
CA GLU A 250 13.62 -8.87 26.12
C GLU A 250 13.65 -7.40 26.57
N ASP A 251 13.97 -6.48 25.65
CA ASP A 251 14.05 -5.05 25.96
C ASP A 251 12.66 -4.44 26.23
N PHE A 252 11.62 -4.85 25.50
CA PHE A 252 10.25 -4.40 25.76
C PHE A 252 9.70 -5.00 27.06
N ASP A 253 10.02 -6.26 27.37
CA ASP A 253 9.63 -6.92 28.63
C ASP A 253 10.33 -6.28 29.84
N ALA A 254 11.51 -5.68 29.63
CA ALA A 254 12.26 -5.00 30.70
C ALA A 254 11.76 -3.58 30.99
N LEU A 255 10.88 -3.00 30.17
CA LEU A 255 10.33 -1.68 30.42
C LEU A 255 9.48 -1.68 31.70
N PRO A 256 9.65 -0.67 32.57
CA PRO A 256 8.79 -0.50 33.74
C PRO A 256 7.33 -0.25 33.31
N LEU A 257 6.43 -1.14 33.73
CA LEU A 257 5.02 -1.03 33.46
C LEU A 257 4.25 -0.67 34.73
N ALA A 258 3.27 0.20 34.61
CA ALA A 258 2.41 0.64 35.71
C ALA A 258 1.24 -0.32 35.90
N GLY A 259 1.04 -0.74 37.15
CA GLY A 259 -0.24 -1.23 37.63
C GLY A 259 -0.46 -2.73 37.51
N GLU A 260 -1.25 -3.22 38.48
CA GLU A 260 -1.88 -4.53 38.45
C GLU A 260 -3.19 -4.41 37.66
N GLY A 261 -3.28 -5.10 36.53
CA GLY A 261 -4.50 -5.21 35.74
C GLY A 261 -4.28 -5.09 34.24
N THR A 262 -5.17 -5.72 33.49
CA THR A 262 -5.20 -5.64 32.02
C THR A 262 -6.25 -4.61 31.63
N LYS A 263 -5.85 -3.66 30.77
CA LYS A 263 -6.80 -2.75 30.13
C LYS A 263 -7.71 -3.53 29.18
N PRO A 264 -8.93 -3.04 28.90
CA PRO A 264 -9.77 -3.64 27.89
C PRO A 264 -9.06 -3.65 26.54
N ARG A 265 -9.10 -4.78 25.83
CA ARG A 265 -8.44 -4.95 24.54
C ARG A 265 -9.41 -4.69 23.40
N VAL A 266 -9.04 -3.80 22.48
CA VAL A 266 -9.85 -3.41 21.33
C VAL A 266 -9.14 -3.83 20.05
N GLY A 267 -9.78 -4.71 19.28
CA GLY A 267 -9.28 -5.17 17.99
C GLY A 267 -9.51 -4.16 16.88
N VAL A 268 -8.45 -3.80 16.15
CA VAL A 268 -8.54 -2.97 14.95
C VAL A 268 -8.53 -3.88 13.74
N VAL A 269 -9.69 -4.01 13.09
CA VAL A 269 -9.89 -4.88 11.93
C VAL A 269 -10.42 -4.08 10.73
N GLY A 270 -10.27 -4.61 9.53
CA GLY A 270 -10.77 -3.97 8.32
C GLY A 270 -9.86 -4.18 7.12
N GLU A 271 -10.04 -3.33 6.11
CA GLU A 271 -9.23 -3.29 4.90
C GLU A 271 -7.76 -2.97 5.25
N ILE A 272 -6.82 -3.56 4.55
CA ILE A 272 -5.40 -3.58 4.91
C ILE A 272 -4.80 -2.17 5.04
N LEU A 273 -5.02 -1.28 4.06
CA LEU A 273 -4.49 0.08 4.12
C LEU A 273 -5.12 0.85 5.27
N VAL A 274 -6.45 0.82 5.37
CA VAL A 274 -7.20 1.56 6.41
C VAL A 274 -6.80 1.07 7.81
N LYS A 275 -6.54 -0.22 7.98
CA LYS A 275 -6.10 -0.77 9.27
C LYS A 275 -4.75 -0.23 9.74
N PHE A 276 -3.78 -0.08 8.84
CA PHE A 276 -2.41 0.29 9.20
C PHE A 276 -2.08 1.78 9.02
N HIS A 277 -2.82 2.48 8.16
CA HIS A 277 -2.51 3.86 7.81
C HIS A 277 -3.16 4.84 8.79
N PRO A 278 -2.38 5.58 9.61
CA PRO A 278 -2.94 6.40 10.68
C PRO A 278 -3.93 7.46 10.20
N THR A 279 -3.63 8.17 9.11
CA THR A 279 -4.53 9.18 8.54
C THR A 279 -5.82 8.53 7.99
N ALA A 280 -5.71 7.34 7.39
CA ALA A 280 -6.88 6.66 6.82
C ALA A 280 -7.86 6.17 7.88
N ASN A 281 -7.38 5.86 9.09
CA ASN A 281 -8.21 5.37 10.20
C ASN A 281 -8.44 6.41 11.32
N ASN A 282 -8.14 7.68 11.06
CA ASN A 282 -8.31 8.77 12.03
C ASN A 282 -7.56 8.53 13.34
N GLN A 283 -6.33 8.02 13.28
CA GLN A 283 -5.47 7.75 14.45
C GLN A 283 -6.14 6.79 15.45
N ILE A 284 -6.82 5.75 14.98
CA ILE A 284 -7.67 4.88 15.80
C ILE A 284 -6.93 4.27 17.00
N VAL A 285 -5.64 3.92 16.83
CA VAL A 285 -4.83 3.37 17.92
C VAL A 285 -4.66 4.39 19.04
N ASP A 286 -4.35 5.64 18.69
CA ASP A 286 -4.18 6.71 19.68
C ASP A 286 -5.51 7.04 20.38
N VAL A 287 -6.64 6.92 19.67
CA VAL A 287 -7.98 7.05 20.26
C VAL A 287 -8.23 5.95 21.28
N ILE A 288 -8.00 4.69 20.91
CA ILE A 288 -8.18 3.53 21.79
C ILE A 288 -7.35 3.66 23.07
N GLU A 289 -6.08 4.05 22.94
CA GLU A 289 -5.18 4.21 24.08
C GLU A 289 -5.58 5.39 24.98
N ARG A 290 -6.00 6.50 24.40
CA ARG A 290 -6.49 7.67 25.13
C ARG A 290 -7.76 7.36 25.94
N GLU A 291 -8.63 6.47 25.42
CA GLU A 291 -9.81 5.98 26.14
C GLU A 291 -9.46 4.91 27.19
N GLY A 292 -8.18 4.68 27.46
CA GLY A 292 -7.71 3.76 28.51
C GLY A 292 -7.72 2.27 28.13
N CYS A 293 -7.75 1.97 26.83
CA CYS A 293 -7.76 0.62 26.30
C CYS A 293 -6.40 0.22 25.69
N GLU A 294 -6.22 -1.07 25.40
CA GLU A 294 -5.08 -1.62 24.65
C GLU A 294 -5.51 -1.89 23.21
N ALA A 295 -4.82 -1.32 22.22
CA ALA A 295 -5.08 -1.59 20.81
C ALA A 295 -4.44 -2.92 20.38
N VAL A 296 -5.22 -3.74 19.68
CA VAL A 296 -4.76 -5.00 19.08
C VAL A 296 -4.91 -4.93 17.57
N VAL A 297 -3.80 -4.76 16.88
CA VAL A 297 -3.75 -4.71 15.41
C VAL A 297 -3.13 -6.01 14.91
N PRO A 298 -3.88 -6.87 14.19
CA PRO A 298 -3.33 -8.09 13.58
C PRO A 298 -2.20 -7.77 12.62
N GLY A 299 -1.17 -8.61 12.59
CA GLY A 299 0.02 -8.40 11.79
C GLY A 299 -0.22 -8.36 10.27
N LEU A 300 0.69 -7.74 9.55
CA LEU A 300 0.64 -7.66 8.09
C LEU A 300 0.96 -9.03 7.45
N ILE A 301 1.87 -9.79 8.05
CA ILE A 301 2.20 -11.15 7.59
C ILE A 301 1.00 -12.09 7.69
N GLU A 302 0.22 -11.99 8.77
CA GLU A 302 -0.99 -12.80 8.93
C GLU A 302 -1.96 -12.61 7.77
N PHE A 303 -2.09 -11.39 7.27
CA PHE A 303 -2.91 -11.09 6.09
C PHE A 303 -2.41 -11.85 4.85
N PHE A 304 -1.11 -11.86 4.59
CA PHE A 304 -0.53 -12.59 3.45
C PHE A 304 -0.67 -14.11 3.61
N LEU A 305 -0.43 -14.63 4.80
CA LEU A 305 -0.59 -16.06 5.08
C LEU A 305 -2.04 -16.52 4.92
N PHE A 306 -3.01 -15.71 5.38
CA PHE A 306 -4.43 -15.99 5.19
C PHE A 306 -4.82 -16.02 3.71
N GLY A 307 -4.30 -15.09 2.90
CA GLY A 307 -4.52 -15.07 1.46
C GLY A 307 -3.95 -16.30 0.74
N ILE A 308 -2.85 -16.88 1.24
CA ILE A 308 -2.24 -18.10 0.68
C ILE A 308 -3.02 -19.35 1.11
N ALA A 309 -3.51 -19.39 2.36
CA ALA A 309 -4.20 -20.55 2.91
C ALA A 309 -5.69 -20.64 2.48
N GLY A 310 -6.28 -19.53 2.06
CA GLY A 310 -7.69 -19.43 1.66
C GLY A 310 -7.95 -19.51 0.14
N GLY A 311 -6.92 -19.63 -0.68
CA GLY A 311 -6.98 -19.84 -2.14
C GLY A 311 -6.66 -21.28 -2.48
#